data_f19e133db06c1f88b27ac722482dad2d
#
_entry.id   f19e133db06c1f88b27ac722482dad2d
#
_cell.length_a   1.000
_cell.length_b   1.000
_cell.length_c   1.000
_cell.angle_alpha   90.00
_cell.angle_beta   90.00
_cell.angle_gamma   90.00
#
_symmetry.space_group_name_H-M   'P 1'
#
loop_
_entity.id
_entity.type
_entity.pdbx_description
1 polymer ?
#
loop_
_entity_poly.entity_id
_entity_poly.type
_entity_poly.pdbx_seq_one_letter_code
_entity_poly.pdbx_strand_id
1 'polypeptide(L)'
;LFCVCACASSPEGSTAAKRKEARRRTVILTSKDDVRVGREGAEQVAAEIGTFDDPELEAYVAGIGKKLIRALPSRSFAYSFKIVDQMEPNAFALPGGHIFVSRGLLALANSEDELACVLGHEIIHAARRHSARRQAAARSIPGLTLPRTRAQTLAAYGRDMEREADALGQRLCAAVGYDPMGMSTFMRRLDQRERLLIGAPRSPTFFDTHPGTRERAAENAIRSRELRWTRDTSLGNTRERLLDRVDGLVIGDRPETGVFIDQLFLHPALDFEIKFPSGWRVQNTSQAVGASSPRGDAAVYLTSDMPAGDLVELAEGFIKEMGEDVKVTVHEKKHVRLGLIKGLRYSITGRSGGRSVDAQVTFFPFADSTWRIIGLSPRAAGKRYVPQFLLTTRSFRPLAAAHRQEIRTDRLRIVLARSGEDLRRLGERTNNEWDPGVTALINGYLGNETFDGGEWMKVLWREAPEGL
;
A
#
# COMPACT_ATOMS: atom_id res chain seq x y z
N LEU A 1 -0.89 16.82 0.60
CA LEU A 1 -2.23 16.46 0.29
C LEU A 1 -2.66 17.00 -1.06
N PHE A 2 -1.83 16.84 -2.04
CA PHE A 2 -2.20 16.97 -3.44
C PHE A 2 -1.85 15.65 -4.09
N CYS A 3 -2.86 14.91 -4.57
CA CYS A 3 -2.66 13.96 -5.63
C CYS A 3 -2.11 14.76 -6.81
N VAL A 4 -0.83 14.70 -7.06
CA VAL A 4 -0.27 15.04 -8.36
C VAL A 4 -0.50 13.80 -9.20
N CYS A 5 -1.69 13.68 -9.81
CA CYS A 5 -1.93 12.72 -10.85
C CYS A 5 -0.94 12.99 -11.98
N ALA A 6 -0.07 12.03 -12.24
CA ALA A 6 0.60 11.91 -13.52
C ALA A 6 -0.49 11.67 -14.57
N CYS A 7 -0.79 12.67 -15.39
CA CYS A 7 -1.60 12.49 -16.60
C CYS A 7 -0.72 11.83 -17.66
N ALA A 8 -0.93 10.54 -17.87
CA ALA A 8 -0.54 9.91 -19.12
C ALA A 8 -1.48 10.42 -20.21
N SER A 9 -0.94 11.06 -21.22
CA SER A 9 -1.62 11.61 -22.38
C SER A 9 -2.25 10.50 -23.22
N SER A 10 -3.58 10.60 -23.44
CA SER A 10 -4.27 10.03 -24.59
C SER A 10 -5.02 11.16 -25.31
N PRO A 11 -5.00 11.20 -26.66
CA PRO A 11 -5.39 12.37 -27.40
C PRO A 11 -6.90 12.51 -27.58
N GLU A 12 -7.31 13.79 -27.61
CA GLU A 12 -8.48 14.38 -28.25
C GLU A 12 -9.91 14.06 -27.81
N GLY A 13 -10.55 15.07 -27.30
CA GLY A 13 -11.99 15.22 -27.14
C GLY A 13 -12.35 16.36 -26.19
N SER A 14 -12.96 17.45 -26.72
CA SER A 14 -13.25 18.71 -26.03
C SER A 14 -13.83 18.48 -24.60
N THR A 15 -13.26 19.16 -23.63
CA THR A 15 -13.58 19.07 -22.18
C THR A 15 -15.04 19.37 -21.83
N ALA A 16 -15.74 20.17 -22.64
CA ALA A 16 -17.16 20.49 -22.45
C ALA A 16 -18.09 19.34 -22.86
N ALA A 17 -17.76 18.58 -23.91
CA ALA A 17 -18.51 17.41 -24.34
C ALA A 17 -18.34 16.25 -23.35
N LYS A 18 -17.11 16.02 -22.83
CA LYS A 18 -16.82 15.01 -21.81
C LYS A 18 -17.52 15.30 -20.47
N ARG A 19 -17.61 16.57 -20.05
CA ARG A 19 -18.39 16.97 -18.86
C ARG A 19 -19.89 16.81 -19.05
N LYS A 20 -20.44 17.02 -20.25
CA LYS A 20 -21.86 16.84 -20.56
C LYS A 20 -22.23 15.36 -20.67
N GLU A 21 -21.32 14.53 -21.17
CA GLU A 21 -21.47 13.07 -21.25
C GLU A 21 -21.34 12.41 -19.87
N ALA A 22 -20.45 12.87 -19.01
CA ALA A 22 -20.34 12.43 -17.61
C ALA A 22 -21.61 12.77 -16.78
N ARG A 23 -22.35 13.83 -17.11
CA ARG A 23 -23.62 14.19 -16.46
C ARG A 23 -24.83 13.37 -16.93
N ARG A 24 -24.76 12.68 -18.07
CA ARG A 24 -25.87 11.90 -18.64
C ARG A 24 -25.88 10.42 -18.28
N ARG A 25 -24.83 9.90 -17.65
CA ARG A 25 -24.76 8.49 -17.25
C ARG A 25 -25.39 8.28 -15.87
N THR A 26 -26.71 8.13 -15.79
CA THR A 26 -27.35 7.27 -14.82
C THR A 26 -27.01 5.84 -15.24
N VAL A 27 -25.76 5.43 -15.10
CA VAL A 27 -25.33 4.08 -15.46
C VAL A 27 -25.45 3.26 -14.20
N ILE A 28 -26.45 2.39 -14.17
CA ILE A 28 -26.35 1.12 -13.46
C ILE A 28 -25.14 0.45 -14.12
N LEU A 29 -23.96 0.51 -13.46
CA LEU A 29 -22.74 -0.12 -13.95
C LEU A 29 -23.07 -1.60 -14.21
N THR A 30 -22.93 -2.04 -15.47
CA THR A 30 -23.12 -3.43 -15.83
C THR A 30 -21.93 -4.26 -15.37
N SER A 31 -22.03 -5.58 -15.36
CA SER A 31 -20.88 -6.46 -15.10
C SER A 31 -19.74 -6.25 -16.11
N LYS A 32 -20.05 -5.83 -17.33
CA LYS A 32 -19.06 -5.45 -18.35
C LYS A 32 -18.32 -4.16 -17.98
N ASP A 33 -19.03 -3.19 -17.41
CA ASP A 33 -18.40 -1.95 -16.91
C ASP A 33 -17.50 -2.25 -15.71
N ASP A 34 -17.90 -3.16 -14.82
CA ASP A 34 -17.08 -3.59 -13.70
C ASP A 34 -15.76 -4.22 -14.18
N VAL A 35 -15.78 -5.05 -15.21
CA VAL A 35 -14.55 -5.66 -15.76
C VAL A 35 -13.61 -4.59 -16.33
N ARG A 36 -14.14 -3.60 -17.06
CA ARG A 36 -13.33 -2.51 -17.62
C ARG A 36 -12.74 -1.63 -16.51
N VAL A 37 -13.58 -1.16 -15.59
CA VAL A 37 -13.15 -0.30 -14.46
C VAL A 37 -12.16 -1.04 -13.56
N GLY A 38 -12.39 -2.34 -13.34
CA GLY A 38 -11.49 -3.18 -12.54
C GLY A 38 -10.13 -3.34 -13.17
N ARG A 39 -10.05 -3.53 -14.49
CA ARG A 39 -8.77 -3.60 -15.20
C ARG A 39 -8.00 -2.28 -15.12
N GLU A 40 -8.66 -1.15 -15.42
CA GLU A 40 -8.07 0.18 -15.30
C GLU A 40 -7.57 0.43 -13.86
N GLY A 41 -8.36 0.05 -12.85
CA GLY A 41 -7.96 0.14 -11.44
C GLY A 41 -6.80 -0.78 -11.08
N ALA A 42 -6.73 -2.00 -11.65
CA ALA A 42 -5.63 -2.92 -11.41
C ALA A 42 -4.31 -2.40 -12.00
N GLU A 43 -4.36 -1.76 -13.17
CA GLU A 43 -3.20 -1.07 -13.76
C GLU A 43 -2.74 0.10 -12.87
N GLN A 44 -3.66 0.87 -12.30
CA GLN A 44 -3.34 1.94 -11.34
C GLN A 44 -2.70 1.40 -10.05
N VAL A 45 -3.23 0.31 -9.48
CA VAL A 45 -2.65 -0.34 -8.30
C VAL A 45 -1.21 -0.78 -8.58
N ALA A 46 -0.96 -1.41 -9.73
CA ALA A 46 0.39 -1.80 -10.13
C ALA A 46 1.33 -0.60 -10.30
N ALA A 47 0.83 0.52 -10.82
CA ALA A 47 1.61 1.75 -11.01
C ALA A 47 1.84 2.53 -9.70
N GLU A 48 0.87 2.59 -8.79
CA GLU A 48 0.93 3.43 -7.58
C GLU A 48 1.51 2.70 -6.36
N ILE A 49 1.11 1.45 -6.15
CA ILE A 49 1.53 0.64 -4.99
C ILE A 49 2.71 -0.28 -5.37
N GLY A 50 2.68 -0.80 -6.59
CA GLY A 50 3.58 -1.85 -7.06
C GLY A 50 3.05 -3.26 -6.73
N THR A 51 3.52 -4.24 -7.50
CA THR A 51 3.28 -5.66 -7.26
C THR A 51 4.49 -6.29 -6.59
N PHE A 52 4.25 -7.22 -5.67
CA PHE A 52 5.30 -8.04 -5.10
C PHE A 52 5.54 -9.25 -6.01
N ASP A 53 6.72 -9.32 -6.59
CA ASP A 53 7.09 -10.38 -7.55
C ASP A 53 7.59 -11.63 -6.81
N ASP A 54 6.63 -12.49 -6.47
CA ASP A 54 6.84 -13.83 -5.92
C ASP A 54 5.78 -14.76 -6.53
N PRO A 55 6.08 -15.41 -7.66
CA PRO A 55 5.11 -16.24 -8.38
C PRO A 55 4.61 -17.45 -7.56
N GLU A 56 5.44 -18.02 -6.67
CA GLU A 56 5.05 -19.17 -5.85
C GLU A 56 4.07 -18.74 -4.76
N LEU A 57 4.35 -17.63 -4.07
CA LEU A 57 3.46 -17.08 -3.05
C LEU A 57 2.15 -16.57 -3.68
N GLU A 58 2.21 -15.93 -4.85
CA GLU A 58 1.01 -15.53 -5.60
C GLU A 58 0.16 -16.73 -6.01
N ALA A 59 0.78 -17.79 -6.55
CA ALA A 59 0.09 -19.02 -6.91
C ALA A 59 -0.55 -19.70 -5.69
N TYR A 60 0.10 -19.66 -4.53
CA TYR A 60 -0.43 -20.16 -3.27
C TYR A 60 -1.68 -19.39 -2.82
N VAL A 61 -1.62 -18.06 -2.77
CA VAL A 61 -2.77 -17.20 -2.46
C VAL A 61 -3.91 -17.42 -3.44
N ALA A 62 -3.61 -17.46 -4.74
CA ALA A 62 -4.59 -17.75 -5.79
C ALA A 62 -5.19 -19.15 -5.65
N GLY A 63 -4.43 -20.14 -5.18
CA GLY A 63 -4.91 -21.49 -4.90
C GLY A 63 -6.01 -21.53 -3.83
N ILE A 64 -5.82 -20.80 -2.73
CA ILE A 64 -6.83 -20.62 -1.67
C ILE A 64 -8.07 -19.91 -2.24
N GLY A 65 -7.86 -18.79 -2.93
CA GLY A 65 -8.95 -18.04 -3.56
C GLY A 65 -9.75 -18.85 -4.55
N LYS A 66 -9.12 -19.68 -5.40
CA LYS A 66 -9.80 -20.58 -6.35
C LYS A 66 -10.65 -21.64 -5.63
N LYS A 67 -10.22 -22.17 -4.47
CA LYS A 67 -11.05 -23.08 -3.66
C LYS A 67 -12.33 -22.38 -3.21
N LEU A 68 -12.21 -21.15 -2.66
CA LEU A 68 -13.35 -20.35 -2.20
C LEU A 68 -14.32 -20.02 -3.35
N ILE A 69 -13.82 -19.62 -4.51
CA ILE A 69 -14.63 -19.30 -5.68
C ILE A 69 -15.46 -20.51 -6.15
N ARG A 70 -14.93 -21.73 -6.00
CA ARG A 70 -15.71 -22.96 -6.37
C ARG A 70 -16.97 -23.12 -5.53
N ALA A 71 -16.99 -22.61 -4.30
CA ALA A 71 -18.12 -22.63 -3.40
C ALA A 71 -19.12 -21.47 -3.62
N LEU A 72 -18.81 -20.49 -4.49
CA LEU A 72 -19.74 -19.42 -4.83
C LEU A 72 -20.97 -20.00 -5.57
N PRO A 73 -22.18 -19.58 -5.16
CA PRO A 73 -23.42 -19.98 -5.87
C PRO A 73 -23.47 -19.51 -7.33
N SER A 74 -22.81 -18.39 -7.63
CA SER A 74 -22.74 -17.80 -8.96
C SER A 74 -21.40 -17.13 -9.17
N ARG A 75 -20.81 -17.29 -10.35
CA ARG A 75 -19.53 -16.71 -10.74
C ARG A 75 -19.77 -15.67 -11.82
N SER A 76 -19.83 -14.41 -11.43
CA SER A 76 -20.10 -13.28 -12.34
C SER A 76 -18.85 -12.77 -13.07
N PHE A 77 -17.64 -13.15 -12.59
CA PHE A 77 -16.36 -12.63 -13.07
C PHE A 77 -15.29 -13.73 -13.17
N ALA A 78 -14.26 -13.44 -13.95
CA ALA A 78 -12.98 -14.13 -13.85
C ALA A 78 -12.18 -13.48 -12.70
N TYR A 79 -11.97 -14.22 -11.61
CA TYR A 79 -11.25 -13.72 -10.45
C TYR A 79 -9.74 -13.82 -10.65
N SER A 80 -9.02 -12.77 -10.26
CA SER A 80 -7.56 -12.75 -10.18
C SER A 80 -7.09 -12.34 -8.78
N PHE A 81 -5.94 -12.86 -8.39
CA PHE A 81 -5.31 -12.59 -7.09
C PHE A 81 -3.90 -12.08 -7.33
N LYS A 82 -3.55 -10.96 -6.72
CA LYS A 82 -2.23 -10.34 -6.82
C LYS A 82 -1.73 -9.94 -5.44
N ILE A 83 -0.41 -10.01 -5.25
CA ILE A 83 0.23 -9.50 -4.04
C ILE A 83 0.74 -8.10 -4.35
N VAL A 84 0.39 -7.12 -3.49
CA VAL A 84 0.91 -5.75 -3.59
C VAL A 84 2.06 -5.53 -2.62
N ASP A 85 3.03 -4.72 -3.05
CA ASP A 85 4.24 -4.40 -2.29
C ASP A 85 3.96 -3.31 -1.24
N GLN A 86 3.10 -3.64 -0.28
CA GLN A 86 2.70 -2.77 0.82
C GLN A 86 2.89 -3.50 2.15
N MET A 87 3.55 -2.85 3.12
CA MET A 87 3.78 -3.43 4.45
C MET A 87 2.64 -3.23 5.43
N GLU A 88 1.74 -2.28 5.20
CA GLU A 88 0.51 -2.19 5.97
C GLU A 88 -0.40 -3.38 5.62
N PRO A 89 -0.87 -4.14 6.64
CA PRO A 89 -1.79 -5.24 6.42
C PRO A 89 -3.07 -4.76 5.75
N ASN A 90 -3.28 -5.17 4.50
CA ASN A 90 -4.44 -4.77 3.71
C ASN A 90 -4.83 -5.86 2.70
N ALA A 91 -6.12 -5.95 2.39
CA ALA A 91 -6.66 -6.65 1.24
C ALA A 91 -7.81 -5.81 0.69
N PHE A 92 -8.04 -5.88 -0.61
CA PHE A 92 -9.15 -5.17 -1.23
C PHE A 92 -9.54 -5.79 -2.57
N ALA A 93 -10.83 -5.67 -2.88
CA ALA A 93 -11.38 -6.11 -4.15
C ALA A 93 -11.72 -4.91 -5.05
N LEU A 94 -11.27 -4.95 -6.29
CA LEU A 94 -11.74 -4.06 -7.35
C LEU A 94 -12.92 -4.67 -8.11
N PRO A 95 -13.74 -3.85 -8.78
CA PRO A 95 -14.76 -4.34 -9.70
C PRO A 95 -14.19 -5.38 -10.68
N GLY A 96 -15.03 -6.31 -11.16
CA GLY A 96 -14.58 -7.31 -12.14
C GLY A 96 -13.84 -8.53 -11.56
N GLY A 97 -13.64 -8.59 -10.21
CA GLY A 97 -13.06 -9.77 -9.56
C GLY A 97 -11.55 -9.71 -9.34
N HIS A 98 -10.93 -8.53 -9.42
CA HIS A 98 -9.51 -8.35 -9.10
C HIS A 98 -9.34 -8.19 -7.59
N ILE A 99 -8.63 -9.12 -6.94
CA ILE A 99 -8.40 -9.17 -5.51
C ILE A 99 -6.91 -8.98 -5.24
N PHE A 100 -6.60 -8.07 -4.34
CA PHE A 100 -5.26 -7.72 -3.93
C PHE A 100 -5.06 -8.02 -2.45
N VAL A 101 -3.88 -8.55 -2.12
CA VAL A 101 -3.45 -8.82 -0.74
C VAL A 101 -2.09 -8.20 -0.54
N SER A 102 -1.90 -7.45 0.54
CA SER A 102 -0.61 -6.85 0.82
C SER A 102 0.36 -7.87 1.41
N ARG A 103 1.65 -7.66 1.17
CA ARG A 103 2.76 -8.39 1.79
C ARG A 103 2.66 -8.34 3.31
N GLY A 104 2.29 -7.20 3.87
CA GLY A 104 2.09 -7.02 5.30
C GLY A 104 0.92 -7.82 5.88
N LEU A 105 -0.15 -8.07 5.10
CA LEU A 105 -1.23 -8.95 5.53
C LEU A 105 -0.75 -10.40 5.62
N LEU A 106 0.00 -10.87 4.62
CA LEU A 106 0.59 -12.21 4.63
C LEU A 106 1.55 -12.41 5.81
N ALA A 107 2.36 -11.40 6.13
CA ALA A 107 3.24 -11.41 7.30
C ALA A 107 2.46 -11.48 8.62
N LEU A 108 1.30 -10.80 8.72
CA LEU A 108 0.47 -10.76 9.92
C LEU A 108 -0.38 -12.01 10.11
N ALA A 109 -0.91 -12.59 9.04
CA ALA A 109 -1.76 -13.79 9.09
C ALA A 109 -1.00 -14.98 9.70
N ASN A 110 -1.68 -15.79 10.53
CA ASN A 110 -1.07 -16.91 11.24
C ASN A 110 -1.55 -18.30 10.80
N SER A 111 -2.49 -18.34 9.85
CA SER A 111 -2.95 -19.61 9.28
C SER A 111 -3.61 -19.41 7.91
N GLU A 112 -3.69 -20.48 7.12
CA GLU A 112 -4.53 -20.47 5.90
C GLU A 112 -6.00 -20.15 6.24
N ASP A 113 -6.49 -20.53 7.42
CA ASP A 113 -7.85 -20.22 7.84
C ASP A 113 -8.10 -18.71 7.90
N GLU A 114 -7.16 -17.96 8.47
CA GLU A 114 -7.22 -16.50 8.52
C GLU A 114 -7.16 -15.89 7.12
N LEU A 115 -6.19 -16.31 6.31
CA LEU A 115 -6.05 -15.83 4.94
C LEU A 115 -7.27 -16.18 4.08
N ALA A 116 -7.80 -17.39 4.20
CA ALA A 116 -9.00 -17.83 3.49
C ALA A 116 -10.22 -16.98 3.87
N CYS A 117 -10.38 -16.66 5.16
CA CYS A 117 -11.50 -15.83 5.62
C CYS A 117 -11.40 -14.38 5.09
N VAL A 118 -10.19 -13.79 5.06
CA VAL A 118 -9.99 -12.47 4.45
C VAL A 118 -10.25 -12.52 2.95
N LEU A 119 -9.71 -13.50 2.24
CA LEU A 119 -9.97 -13.68 0.80
C LEU A 119 -11.47 -13.92 0.53
N GLY A 120 -12.15 -14.69 1.38
CA GLY A 120 -13.59 -14.93 1.28
C GLY A 120 -14.38 -13.62 1.40
N HIS A 121 -14.01 -12.75 2.32
CA HIS A 121 -14.59 -11.42 2.49
C HIS A 121 -14.42 -10.57 1.22
N GLU A 122 -13.22 -10.52 0.65
CA GLU A 122 -12.94 -9.77 -0.58
C GLU A 122 -13.66 -10.35 -1.81
N ILE A 123 -13.73 -11.68 -1.91
CA ILE A 123 -14.50 -12.36 -2.95
C ILE A 123 -15.98 -11.94 -2.89
N ILE A 124 -16.56 -11.84 -1.69
CA ILE A 124 -17.95 -11.39 -1.54
C ILE A 124 -18.12 -9.92 -1.93
N HIS A 125 -17.16 -9.03 -1.57
CA HIS A 125 -17.20 -7.66 -2.04
C HIS A 125 -17.29 -7.56 -3.56
N ALA A 126 -16.48 -8.34 -4.28
CA ALA A 126 -16.55 -8.43 -5.74
C ALA A 126 -17.84 -9.06 -6.23
N ALA A 127 -18.22 -10.24 -5.71
CA ALA A 127 -19.40 -10.99 -6.13
C ALA A 127 -20.71 -10.23 -5.93
N ARG A 128 -20.83 -9.48 -4.83
CA ARG A 128 -21.97 -8.64 -4.49
C ARG A 128 -21.89 -7.23 -5.09
N ARG A 129 -20.82 -6.92 -5.83
CA ARG A 129 -20.59 -5.64 -6.49
C ARG A 129 -20.70 -4.45 -5.53
N HIS A 130 -20.12 -4.59 -4.31
CA HIS A 130 -20.26 -3.61 -3.25
C HIS A 130 -19.76 -2.22 -3.65
N SER A 131 -18.67 -2.13 -4.42
CA SER A 131 -18.15 -0.87 -4.96
C SER A 131 -19.17 -0.15 -5.87
N ALA A 132 -19.81 -0.87 -6.79
CA ALA A 132 -20.83 -0.32 -7.67
C ALA A 132 -22.10 0.10 -6.89
N ARG A 133 -22.54 -0.72 -5.93
CA ARG A 133 -23.68 -0.42 -5.05
C ARG A 133 -23.40 0.82 -4.20
N ARG A 134 -22.20 0.98 -3.64
CA ARG A 134 -21.79 2.17 -2.88
C ARG A 134 -21.79 3.43 -3.74
N GLN A 135 -21.30 3.34 -4.97
CA GLN A 135 -21.36 4.46 -5.93
C GLN A 135 -22.80 4.83 -6.31
N ALA A 136 -23.66 3.84 -6.55
CA ALA A 136 -25.07 4.06 -6.82
C ALA A 136 -25.79 4.73 -5.64
N ALA A 137 -25.56 4.26 -4.41
CA ALA A 137 -26.09 4.87 -3.20
C ALA A 137 -25.64 6.34 -3.05
N ALA A 138 -24.36 6.63 -3.29
CA ALA A 138 -23.83 8.00 -3.25
C ALA A 138 -24.50 8.95 -4.24
N ARG A 139 -24.94 8.45 -5.40
CA ARG A 139 -25.64 9.21 -6.44
C ARG A 139 -27.13 9.39 -6.16
N SER A 140 -27.75 8.42 -5.47
CA SER A 140 -29.19 8.45 -5.17
C SER A 140 -29.55 9.36 -3.99
N ILE A 141 -28.58 9.80 -3.18
CA ILE A 141 -28.82 10.75 -2.09
C ILE A 141 -29.07 12.14 -2.68
N PRO A 142 -30.24 12.78 -2.43
CA PRO A 142 -30.56 14.08 -2.99
C PRO A 142 -29.51 15.15 -2.68
N GLY A 143 -29.21 16.02 -3.65
CA GLY A 143 -28.19 17.08 -3.52
C GLY A 143 -28.49 18.11 -2.43
N LEU A 144 -29.76 18.26 -2.03
CA LEU A 144 -30.22 19.13 -0.95
C LEU A 144 -30.05 18.53 0.46
N THR A 145 -29.57 17.29 0.56
CA THR A 145 -29.33 16.63 1.87
C THR A 145 -28.10 17.27 2.54
N LEU A 146 -28.24 17.62 3.82
CA LEU A 146 -27.12 18.15 4.62
C LEU A 146 -25.90 17.22 4.52
N PRO A 147 -24.66 17.76 4.37
CA PRO A 147 -23.44 16.95 4.20
C PRO A 147 -23.26 15.90 5.29
N ARG A 148 -23.63 16.21 6.53
CA ARG A 148 -23.55 15.32 7.68
C ARG A 148 -24.48 14.12 7.56
N THR A 149 -25.73 14.34 7.12
CA THR A 149 -26.72 13.28 6.91
C THR A 149 -26.32 12.36 5.75
N ARG A 150 -25.76 12.95 4.67
CA ARG A 150 -25.23 12.20 3.53
C ARG A 150 -24.06 11.29 3.94
N ALA A 151 -23.12 11.82 4.71
CA ALA A 151 -21.99 11.04 5.22
C ALA A 151 -22.44 9.90 6.15
N GLN A 152 -23.40 10.15 7.04
CA GLN A 152 -23.98 9.13 7.94
C GLN A 152 -24.68 8.02 7.16
N THR A 153 -25.46 8.37 6.13
CA THR A 153 -26.18 7.39 5.29
C THR A 153 -25.19 6.51 4.53
N LEU A 154 -24.15 7.09 3.93
CA LEU A 154 -23.11 6.33 3.23
C LEU A 154 -22.28 5.44 4.16
N ALA A 155 -22.01 5.89 5.38
CA ALA A 155 -21.31 5.11 6.38
C ALA A 155 -22.18 3.93 6.89
N ALA A 156 -23.48 4.14 7.09
CA ALA A 156 -24.40 3.07 7.45
C ALA A 156 -24.48 2.00 6.35
N TYR A 157 -24.64 2.44 5.10
CA TYR A 157 -24.66 1.54 3.95
C TYR A 157 -23.35 0.76 3.78
N GLY A 158 -22.20 1.41 4.07
CA GLY A 158 -20.90 0.73 4.12
C GLY A 158 -20.86 -0.38 5.18
N ARG A 159 -21.34 -0.12 6.40
CA ARG A 159 -21.37 -1.13 7.49
C ARG A 159 -22.22 -2.35 7.16
N ASP A 160 -23.35 -2.16 6.47
CA ASP A 160 -24.21 -3.28 6.05
C ASP A 160 -23.50 -4.17 5.01
N MET A 161 -22.76 -3.57 4.08
CA MET A 161 -21.94 -4.32 3.12
C MET A 161 -20.81 -5.09 3.80
N GLU A 162 -20.16 -4.50 4.82
CA GLU A 162 -19.13 -5.18 5.60
C GLU A 162 -19.71 -6.40 6.35
N ARG A 163 -20.88 -6.25 7.00
CA ARG A 163 -21.57 -7.37 7.67
C ARG A 163 -22.00 -8.46 6.67
N GLU A 164 -22.48 -8.07 5.46
CA GLU A 164 -22.81 -9.03 4.39
C GLU A 164 -21.55 -9.78 3.94
N ALA A 165 -20.43 -9.08 3.74
CA ALA A 165 -19.15 -9.67 3.32
C ALA A 165 -18.58 -10.61 4.39
N ASP A 166 -18.63 -10.23 5.66
CA ASP A 166 -18.24 -11.08 6.79
C ASP A 166 -19.07 -12.36 6.83
N ALA A 167 -20.40 -12.23 6.81
CA ALA A 167 -21.31 -13.38 6.97
C ALA A 167 -21.19 -14.37 5.81
N LEU A 168 -21.12 -13.88 4.58
CA LEU A 168 -21.02 -14.75 3.41
C LEU A 168 -19.59 -15.26 3.21
N GLY A 169 -18.56 -14.45 3.53
CA GLY A 169 -17.16 -14.86 3.48
C GLY A 169 -16.86 -16.00 4.46
N GLN A 170 -17.35 -15.92 5.70
CA GLN A 170 -17.24 -17.03 6.66
C GLN A 170 -17.95 -18.31 6.19
N ARG A 171 -19.11 -18.17 5.53
CA ARG A 171 -19.80 -19.32 4.93
C ARG A 171 -19.00 -19.95 3.79
N LEU A 172 -18.34 -19.14 2.96
CA LEU A 172 -17.45 -19.66 1.93
C LEU A 172 -16.29 -20.44 2.54
N CYS A 173 -15.64 -19.91 3.59
CA CYS A 173 -14.56 -20.60 4.30
C CYS A 173 -15.03 -21.94 4.85
N ALA A 174 -16.16 -21.93 5.56
CA ALA A 174 -16.78 -23.13 6.13
C ALA A 174 -17.14 -24.17 5.05
N ALA A 175 -17.66 -23.72 3.91
CA ALA A 175 -18.05 -24.61 2.79
C ALA A 175 -16.87 -25.33 2.14
N VAL A 176 -15.65 -24.80 2.25
CA VAL A 176 -14.42 -25.43 1.71
C VAL A 176 -13.53 -25.99 2.82
N GLY A 177 -14.06 -26.09 4.05
CA GLY A 177 -13.42 -26.75 5.17
C GLY A 177 -12.35 -25.94 5.92
N TYR A 178 -12.23 -24.63 5.67
CA TYR A 178 -11.44 -23.72 6.51
C TYR A 178 -12.23 -23.29 7.75
N ASP A 179 -11.53 -23.03 8.86
CA ASP A 179 -12.18 -22.57 10.11
C ASP A 179 -12.69 -21.13 9.94
N PRO A 180 -14.03 -20.90 10.02
CA PRO A 180 -14.61 -19.57 9.90
C PRO A 180 -14.23 -18.64 11.06
N MET A 181 -13.64 -19.14 12.16
CA MET A 181 -13.07 -18.33 13.25
C MET A 181 -11.89 -17.48 12.76
N GLY A 182 -11.22 -17.87 11.69
CA GLY A 182 -10.06 -17.17 11.12
C GLY A 182 -10.28 -15.67 10.89
N MET A 183 -11.50 -15.24 10.51
CA MET A 183 -11.81 -13.82 10.36
C MET A 183 -11.73 -13.07 11.69
N SER A 184 -12.30 -13.63 12.75
CA SER A 184 -12.27 -13.01 14.09
C SER A 184 -10.84 -12.94 14.65
N THR A 185 -10.06 -14.01 14.51
CA THR A 185 -8.68 -14.07 15.03
C THR A 185 -7.77 -13.08 14.29
N PHE A 186 -7.88 -12.99 12.95
CA PHE A 186 -7.17 -12.00 12.16
C PHE A 186 -7.51 -10.56 12.57
N MET A 187 -8.81 -10.21 12.64
CA MET A 187 -9.26 -8.88 13.02
C MET A 187 -8.77 -8.45 14.41
N ARG A 188 -8.79 -9.35 15.39
CA ARG A 188 -8.29 -9.05 16.75
C ARG A 188 -6.80 -8.74 16.74
N ARG A 189 -6.01 -9.50 16.00
CA ARG A 189 -4.56 -9.27 15.89
C ARG A 189 -4.26 -7.95 15.18
N LEU A 190 -5.01 -7.65 14.13
CA LEU A 190 -4.88 -6.39 13.44
C LEU A 190 -5.23 -5.19 14.36
N ASP A 191 -6.32 -5.27 15.17
CA ASP A 191 -6.66 -4.24 16.18
C ASP A 191 -5.55 -4.08 17.23
N GLN A 192 -4.95 -5.18 17.70
CA GLN A 192 -3.82 -5.13 18.63
C GLN A 192 -2.60 -4.41 18.00
N ARG A 193 -2.27 -4.74 16.73
CA ARG A 193 -1.20 -4.07 15.99
C ARG A 193 -1.45 -2.57 15.83
N GLU A 194 -2.66 -2.18 15.44
CA GLU A 194 -3.02 -0.77 15.29
C GLU A 194 -2.85 0.02 16.59
N ARG A 195 -3.16 -0.58 17.74
CA ARG A 195 -2.97 0.06 19.06
C ARG A 195 -1.51 0.30 19.40
N LEU A 196 -0.61 -0.62 19.04
CA LEU A 196 0.82 -0.44 19.25
C LEU A 196 1.39 0.69 18.40
N LEU A 197 0.78 0.96 17.24
CA LEU A 197 1.21 1.98 16.27
C LEU A 197 0.45 3.30 16.40
N ILE A 198 -0.34 3.51 17.46
CA ILE A 198 -1.08 4.78 17.68
C ILE A 198 -0.12 5.96 17.61
N GLY A 199 -0.43 6.93 16.72
CA GLY A 199 0.36 8.14 16.51
C GLY A 199 1.48 8.02 15.47
N ALA A 200 1.82 6.82 14.99
CA ALA A 200 2.73 6.66 13.87
C ALA A 200 2.01 6.98 12.54
N PRO A 201 2.64 7.73 11.63
CA PRO A 201 2.12 7.89 10.25
C PRO A 201 2.16 6.55 9.53
N ARG A 202 1.05 6.20 8.87
CA ARG A 202 0.94 4.95 8.11
C ARG A 202 0.10 5.11 6.85
N SER A 203 0.29 4.24 5.87
CA SER A 203 -0.62 4.08 4.75
C SER A 203 -1.96 3.45 5.22
N PRO A 204 -3.04 3.57 4.43
CA PRO A 204 -4.31 2.95 4.78
C PRO A 204 -4.17 1.44 5.00
N THR A 205 -4.76 0.95 6.08
CA THR A 205 -4.83 -0.46 6.44
C THR A 205 -6.19 -1.05 6.07
N PHE A 206 -6.35 -2.35 6.27
CA PHE A 206 -7.61 -3.05 6.12
C PHE A 206 -8.77 -2.36 6.87
N PHE A 207 -8.52 -1.76 8.04
CA PHE A 207 -9.55 -1.08 8.81
C PHE A 207 -9.99 0.27 8.26
N ASP A 208 -9.13 0.96 7.53
CA ASP A 208 -9.48 2.22 6.89
C ASP A 208 -10.41 1.98 5.70
N THR A 209 -10.27 0.83 5.05
CA THR A 209 -11.13 0.39 3.93
C THR A 209 -12.37 -0.38 4.41
N HIS A 210 -12.28 -1.06 5.58
CA HIS A 210 -13.30 -1.94 6.17
C HIS A 210 -13.63 -1.56 7.63
N PRO A 211 -14.38 -0.48 7.87
CA PRO A 211 -14.58 0.08 9.20
C PRO A 211 -15.44 -0.80 10.14
N GLY A 212 -15.35 -0.55 11.44
CA GLY A 212 -16.21 -1.19 12.46
C GLY A 212 -15.64 -2.47 13.09
N THR A 213 -14.40 -2.51 13.39
CA THR A 213 -13.56 -3.70 13.59
C THR A 213 -13.77 -4.52 14.84
N ARG A 214 -13.88 -3.92 16.01
CA ARG A 214 -14.02 -4.69 17.28
C ARG A 214 -15.37 -5.38 17.38
N GLU A 215 -16.42 -4.65 17.05
CA GLU A 215 -17.79 -5.21 17.02
C GLU A 215 -17.84 -6.34 15.99
N ARG A 216 -17.28 -6.13 14.79
CA ARG A 216 -17.23 -7.13 13.73
C ARG A 216 -16.42 -8.36 14.15
N ALA A 217 -15.29 -8.20 14.82
CA ALA A 217 -14.52 -9.34 15.33
C ALA A 217 -15.32 -10.19 16.31
N ALA A 218 -16.09 -9.56 17.22
CA ALA A 218 -16.98 -10.26 18.14
C ALA A 218 -18.15 -10.93 17.40
N GLU A 219 -18.84 -10.22 16.50
CA GLU A 219 -19.92 -10.77 15.67
C GLU A 219 -19.44 -11.98 14.85
N ASN A 220 -18.24 -11.89 14.25
CA ASN A 220 -17.63 -12.98 13.49
C ASN A 220 -17.30 -14.19 14.39
N ALA A 221 -16.85 -13.98 15.63
CA ALA A 221 -16.60 -15.08 16.57
C ALA A 221 -17.91 -15.78 16.99
N ILE A 222 -19.00 -15.04 17.22
CA ILE A 222 -20.30 -15.62 17.53
C ILE A 222 -20.79 -16.44 16.33
N ARG A 223 -20.81 -15.85 15.14
CA ARG A 223 -21.29 -16.48 13.92
C ARG A 223 -20.50 -17.75 13.58
N SER A 224 -19.18 -17.74 13.78
CA SER A 224 -18.35 -18.91 13.50
C SER A 224 -18.70 -20.12 14.37
N ARG A 225 -19.14 -19.87 15.64
CA ARG A 225 -19.59 -20.94 16.57
C ARG A 225 -20.98 -21.49 16.21
N GLU A 226 -21.81 -20.68 15.57
CA GLU A 226 -23.16 -21.05 15.15
C GLU A 226 -23.17 -21.77 13.80
N LEU A 227 -22.14 -21.56 12.96
CA LEU A 227 -22.01 -22.22 11.66
C LEU A 227 -21.79 -23.72 11.83
N ARG A 228 -22.64 -24.51 11.16
CA ARG A 228 -22.39 -25.94 10.99
C ARG A 228 -21.43 -26.14 9.84
N TRP A 229 -20.26 -26.65 10.11
CA TRP A 229 -19.23 -26.92 9.10
C TRP A 229 -18.37 -28.11 9.51
N THR A 230 -17.65 -28.65 8.56
CA THR A 230 -16.72 -29.77 8.78
C THR A 230 -15.36 -29.37 8.24
N ARG A 231 -14.33 -29.56 9.04
CA ARG A 231 -12.96 -29.31 8.61
C ARG A 231 -12.58 -30.24 7.47
N ASP A 232 -12.00 -29.70 6.40
CA ASP A 232 -11.35 -30.51 5.38
C ASP A 232 -9.99 -30.98 5.93
N THR A 233 -9.90 -32.26 6.29
CA THR A 233 -8.69 -32.86 6.84
C THR A 233 -7.51 -32.87 5.87
N SER A 234 -7.76 -32.76 4.55
CA SER A 234 -6.70 -32.63 3.55
C SER A 234 -5.94 -31.30 3.63
N LEU A 235 -6.47 -30.31 4.33
CA LEU A 235 -5.78 -29.05 4.60
C LEU A 235 -4.61 -29.23 5.60
N GLY A 236 -4.61 -30.27 6.43
CA GLY A 236 -3.57 -30.53 7.43
C GLY A 236 -3.47 -29.38 8.45
N ASN A 237 -2.26 -29.05 8.89
CA ASN A 237 -2.00 -27.93 9.77
C ASN A 237 -1.94 -26.62 8.96
N THR A 238 -3.02 -25.85 8.98
CA THR A 238 -3.15 -24.60 8.20
C THR A 238 -2.21 -23.49 8.68
N ARG A 239 -1.76 -23.54 9.96
CA ARG A 239 -0.74 -22.64 10.47
C ARG A 239 0.62 -22.93 9.82
N GLU A 240 1.10 -24.16 9.94
CA GLU A 240 2.39 -24.54 9.38
C GLU A 240 2.46 -24.30 7.89
N ARG A 241 1.40 -24.65 7.17
CA ARG A 241 1.31 -24.43 5.71
C ARG A 241 1.48 -22.97 5.30
N LEU A 242 0.87 -22.02 6.03
CA LEU A 242 1.04 -20.60 5.75
C LEU A 242 2.45 -20.15 6.16
N LEU A 243 2.91 -20.56 7.34
CA LEU A 243 4.21 -20.12 7.85
C LEU A 243 5.35 -20.59 6.94
N ASP A 244 5.28 -21.82 6.41
CA ASP A 244 6.23 -22.33 5.42
C ASP A 244 6.30 -21.44 4.16
N ARG A 245 5.16 -20.92 3.72
CA ARG A 245 5.07 -20.07 2.52
C ARG A 245 5.54 -18.63 2.73
N VAL A 246 5.51 -18.15 3.94
CA VAL A 246 5.95 -16.78 4.27
C VAL A 246 7.35 -16.74 4.90
N ASP A 247 8.01 -17.88 5.05
CA ASP A 247 9.43 -17.91 5.47
C ASP A 247 10.29 -17.21 4.41
N GLY A 248 11.16 -16.31 4.84
CA GLY A 248 11.98 -15.50 3.96
C GLY A 248 11.28 -14.23 3.41
N LEU A 249 9.99 -14.01 3.71
CA LEU A 249 9.27 -12.82 3.24
C LEU A 249 9.96 -11.54 3.74
N VAL A 250 10.26 -10.63 2.81
CA VAL A 250 10.88 -9.34 3.15
C VAL A 250 9.91 -8.48 3.95
N ILE A 251 10.36 -7.98 5.09
CA ILE A 251 9.62 -7.07 5.98
C ILE A 251 10.24 -5.67 5.86
N GLY A 252 9.44 -4.65 5.57
CA GLY A 252 9.93 -3.28 5.38
C GLY A 252 10.36 -2.98 3.93
N ASP A 253 11.32 -2.07 3.79
CA ASP A 253 11.83 -1.66 2.48
C ASP A 253 12.62 -2.79 1.80
N ARG A 254 12.56 -2.81 0.48
CA ARG A 254 13.31 -3.76 -0.33
C ARG A 254 14.54 -3.08 -0.94
N PRO A 255 15.74 -3.66 -0.81
CA PRO A 255 16.96 -3.08 -1.38
C PRO A 255 16.84 -2.78 -2.89
N GLU A 256 16.13 -3.62 -3.65
CA GLU A 256 15.96 -3.47 -5.10
C GLU A 256 15.20 -2.19 -5.47
N THR A 257 14.30 -1.74 -4.60
CA THR A 257 13.51 -0.51 -4.77
C THR A 257 14.06 0.66 -3.97
N GLY A 258 15.17 0.46 -3.25
CA GLY A 258 15.80 1.43 -2.37
C GLY A 258 15.31 1.38 -0.94
N VAL A 259 16.20 1.71 -0.01
CA VAL A 259 15.98 1.65 1.44
C VAL A 259 16.29 2.99 2.10
N PHE A 260 15.60 3.26 3.20
CA PHE A 260 15.91 4.39 4.07
C PHE A 260 16.75 3.96 5.28
N ILE A 261 17.83 4.71 5.53
CA ILE A 261 18.52 4.73 6.82
C ILE A 261 18.29 6.13 7.39
N ASP A 262 17.39 6.27 8.34
CA ASP A 262 16.83 7.56 8.80
C ASP A 262 16.27 8.40 7.63
N GLN A 263 16.93 9.50 7.29
CA GLN A 263 16.58 10.35 6.17
C GLN A 263 17.46 10.18 4.94
N LEU A 264 18.41 9.24 4.98
CA LEU A 264 19.25 8.91 3.84
C LEU A 264 18.60 7.78 3.04
N PHE A 265 18.24 8.05 1.80
CA PHE A 265 17.75 7.05 0.87
C PHE A 265 18.90 6.49 0.05
N LEU A 266 19.01 5.18 0.02
CA LEU A 266 20.03 4.41 -0.70
C LEU A 266 19.34 3.55 -1.74
N HIS A 267 19.75 3.66 -2.99
CA HIS A 267 19.21 2.82 -4.07
C HIS A 267 20.33 2.01 -4.73
N PRO A 268 20.62 0.80 -4.26
CA PRO A 268 21.77 0.03 -4.72
C PRO A 268 21.68 -0.40 -6.20
N ALA A 269 20.49 -0.71 -6.71
CA ALA A 269 20.31 -1.12 -8.09
C ALA A 269 20.49 0.03 -9.09
N LEU A 270 20.15 1.28 -8.72
CA LEU A 270 20.35 2.48 -9.54
C LEU A 270 21.61 3.26 -9.14
N ASP A 271 22.37 2.76 -8.18
CA ASP A 271 23.66 3.28 -7.71
C ASP A 271 23.66 4.76 -7.29
N PHE A 272 22.65 5.18 -6.51
CA PHE A 272 22.59 6.54 -5.97
C PHE A 272 22.16 6.59 -4.51
N GLU A 273 22.46 7.73 -3.88
CA GLU A 273 21.96 8.12 -2.57
C GLU A 273 21.48 9.56 -2.57
N ILE A 274 20.49 9.84 -1.72
CA ILE A 274 19.94 11.19 -1.52
C ILE A 274 19.46 11.36 -0.08
N LYS A 275 19.75 12.53 0.53
CA LYS A 275 19.34 12.83 1.90
C LYS A 275 18.14 13.78 1.93
N PHE A 276 17.08 13.37 2.60
CA PHE A 276 15.88 14.16 2.81
C PHE A 276 15.98 14.99 4.10
N PRO A 277 15.14 16.04 4.28
CA PRO A 277 15.22 16.92 5.46
C PRO A 277 14.93 16.15 6.76
N SER A 278 15.73 16.42 7.80
CA SER A 278 15.54 15.83 9.12
C SER A 278 14.16 16.13 9.70
N GLY A 279 13.52 15.13 10.30
CA GLY A 279 12.18 15.21 10.87
C GLY A 279 11.04 15.28 9.87
N TRP A 280 11.31 15.20 8.55
CA TRP A 280 10.28 15.03 7.54
C TRP A 280 9.92 13.55 7.43
N ARG A 281 8.65 13.28 7.06
CA ARG A 281 8.17 11.91 6.81
C ARG A 281 8.65 11.46 5.46
N VAL A 282 9.50 10.44 5.44
CA VAL A 282 10.01 9.84 4.20
C VAL A 282 9.02 8.83 3.64
N GLN A 283 9.05 8.65 2.32
CA GLN A 283 8.20 7.72 1.59
C GLN A 283 8.92 7.26 0.33
N ASN A 284 8.89 5.95 0.08
CA ASN A 284 9.31 5.33 -1.15
C ASN A 284 8.09 4.70 -1.83
N THR A 285 7.88 5.02 -3.09
CA THR A 285 6.77 4.49 -3.92
C THR A 285 7.32 4.06 -5.26
N SER A 286 6.55 3.33 -6.05
CA SER A 286 6.93 2.93 -7.41
C SER A 286 7.18 4.10 -8.37
N GLN A 287 6.67 5.30 -8.06
CA GLN A 287 6.77 6.49 -8.93
C GLN A 287 7.80 7.52 -8.45
N ALA A 288 8.03 7.60 -7.14
CA ALA A 288 8.90 8.61 -6.56
C ALA A 288 9.34 8.24 -5.15
N VAL A 289 10.55 8.67 -4.81
CA VAL A 289 10.99 8.72 -3.41
C VAL A 289 10.96 10.16 -2.93
N GLY A 290 10.52 10.39 -1.68
CA GLY A 290 10.39 11.76 -1.20
C GLY A 290 10.17 11.88 0.29
N ALA A 291 9.94 13.13 0.71
CA ALA A 291 9.60 13.45 2.08
C ALA A 291 8.57 14.57 2.15
N SER A 292 7.69 14.51 3.15
CA SER A 292 6.72 15.56 3.46
C SER A 292 7.02 16.21 4.81
N SER A 293 6.77 17.52 4.88
CA SER A 293 7.00 18.30 6.11
C SER A 293 6.15 17.77 7.28
N PRO A 294 6.57 17.98 8.55
CA PRO A 294 5.78 17.58 9.71
C PRO A 294 4.37 18.16 9.74
N ARG A 295 4.17 19.34 9.12
CA ARG A 295 2.86 19.98 8.97
C ARG A 295 2.05 19.47 7.80
N GLY A 296 2.66 18.66 6.90
CA GLY A 296 2.03 18.17 5.67
C GLY A 296 1.76 19.24 4.62
N ASP A 297 2.37 20.44 4.76
CA ASP A 297 2.17 21.58 3.87
C ASP A 297 3.28 21.75 2.82
N ALA A 298 4.37 21.00 2.93
CA ALA A 298 5.47 21.00 1.96
C ALA A 298 5.96 19.58 1.70
N ALA A 299 6.52 19.36 0.50
CA ALA A 299 7.08 18.07 0.13
C ALA A 299 8.28 18.23 -0.82
N VAL A 300 9.17 17.25 -0.84
CA VAL A 300 10.26 17.13 -1.80
C VAL A 300 10.33 15.71 -2.32
N TYR A 301 10.39 15.56 -3.66
CA TYR A 301 10.37 14.27 -4.36
C TYR A 301 11.51 14.17 -5.35
N LEU A 302 12.01 12.96 -5.55
CA LEU A 302 12.89 12.55 -6.65
C LEU A 302 12.14 11.60 -7.56
N THR A 303 12.16 11.84 -8.87
CA THR A 303 11.58 10.98 -9.91
C THR A 303 12.53 10.81 -11.09
N SER A 304 12.37 9.72 -11.87
CA SER A 304 13.21 9.36 -13.03
C SER A 304 12.37 8.96 -14.25
N ASP A 305 11.20 9.55 -14.42
CA ASP A 305 10.21 9.21 -15.45
C ASP A 305 10.45 9.88 -16.83
N MET A 306 11.57 10.57 -17.01
CA MET A 306 11.90 11.25 -18.27
C MET A 306 13.02 10.54 -19.02
N PRO A 307 12.94 10.44 -20.37
CA PRO A 307 14.04 9.91 -21.16
C PRO A 307 15.30 10.80 -21.06
N ALA A 308 16.44 10.27 -21.41
CA ALA A 308 17.65 11.07 -21.60
C ALA A 308 17.45 12.08 -22.74
N GLY A 309 17.91 13.32 -22.56
CA GLY A 309 17.76 14.36 -23.57
C GLY A 309 18.32 15.70 -23.15
N ASP A 310 18.05 16.73 -23.97
CA ASP A 310 18.41 18.10 -23.62
C ASP A 310 17.59 18.60 -22.44
N LEU A 311 18.29 19.03 -21.38
CA LEU A 311 17.64 19.43 -20.12
C LEU A 311 16.72 20.67 -20.27
N VAL A 312 17.03 21.57 -21.23
CA VAL A 312 16.21 22.75 -21.46
C VAL A 312 14.91 22.35 -22.14
N GLU A 313 15.01 21.53 -23.19
CA GLU A 313 13.86 21.05 -23.96
C GLU A 313 12.92 20.23 -23.09
N LEU A 314 13.47 19.28 -22.32
CA LEU A 314 12.68 18.44 -21.39
C LEU A 314 12.02 19.25 -20.29
N ALA A 315 12.74 20.24 -19.71
CA ALA A 315 12.16 21.10 -18.66
C ALA A 315 11.07 22.03 -19.20
N GLU A 316 11.25 22.60 -20.38
CA GLU A 316 10.25 23.45 -21.01
C GLU A 316 9.01 22.65 -21.44
N GLY A 317 9.21 21.41 -21.95
CA GLY A 317 8.13 20.47 -22.20
C GLY A 317 7.30 20.16 -20.96
N PHE A 318 7.95 19.82 -19.85
CA PHE A 318 7.31 19.56 -18.56
C PHE A 318 6.52 20.78 -18.03
N ILE A 319 7.11 21.99 -18.12
CA ILE A 319 6.44 23.22 -17.67
C ILE A 319 5.23 23.52 -18.54
N LYS A 320 5.31 23.27 -19.85
CA LYS A 320 4.21 23.44 -20.80
C LYS A 320 3.06 22.49 -20.51
N GLU A 321 3.36 21.21 -20.30
CA GLU A 321 2.37 20.18 -19.94
C GLU A 321 1.65 20.53 -18.62
N MET A 322 2.41 20.93 -17.58
CA MET A 322 1.81 21.44 -16.34
C MET A 322 0.89 22.65 -16.60
N GLY A 323 1.23 23.48 -17.58
CA GLY A 323 0.48 24.69 -17.95
C GLY A 323 -0.90 24.42 -18.55
N GLU A 324 -1.20 23.20 -18.97
CA GLU A 324 -2.52 22.81 -19.49
C GLU A 324 -3.59 22.79 -18.39
N ASP A 325 -3.22 22.35 -17.17
CA ASP A 325 -4.13 22.24 -16.03
C ASP A 325 -3.96 23.35 -14.99
N VAL A 326 -2.80 24.00 -14.95
CA VAL A 326 -2.39 24.96 -13.92
C VAL A 326 -1.77 26.20 -14.56
N LYS A 327 -2.19 27.39 -14.13
CA LYS A 327 -1.51 28.62 -14.57
C LYS A 327 -0.10 28.67 -13.97
N VAL A 328 0.93 28.39 -14.78
CA VAL A 328 2.33 28.38 -14.36
C VAL A 328 3.00 29.73 -14.63
N THR A 329 3.79 30.21 -13.68
CA THR A 329 4.66 31.38 -13.81
C THR A 329 6.09 30.98 -13.46
N VAL A 330 7.02 31.13 -14.38
CA VAL A 330 8.45 30.91 -14.16
C VAL A 330 9.07 32.19 -13.63
N HIS A 331 9.77 32.11 -12.49
CA HIS A 331 10.44 33.25 -11.85
C HIS A 331 11.95 33.26 -12.09
N GLU A 332 12.56 32.07 -12.10
CA GLU A 332 14.00 31.91 -12.26
C GLU A 332 14.31 30.63 -13.03
N LYS A 333 15.29 30.70 -13.91
CA LYS A 333 15.97 29.55 -14.58
C LYS A 333 17.45 29.65 -14.29
N LYS A 334 18.05 28.62 -13.68
CA LYS A 334 19.44 28.66 -13.24
C LYS A 334 20.14 27.33 -13.46
N HIS A 335 21.34 27.38 -14.03
CA HIS A 335 22.25 26.24 -14.06
C HIS A 335 22.78 25.97 -12.64
N VAL A 336 22.75 24.71 -12.22
CA VAL A 336 23.17 24.24 -10.89
C VAL A 336 24.11 23.05 -11.01
N ARG A 337 24.73 22.67 -9.89
CA ARG A 337 25.53 21.44 -9.77
C ARG A 337 25.06 20.62 -8.60
N LEU A 338 24.95 19.29 -8.81
CA LEU A 338 24.77 18.26 -7.82
C LEU A 338 26.05 17.45 -7.75
N GLY A 339 27.02 17.91 -6.93
CA GLY A 339 28.38 17.41 -7.00
C GLY A 339 29.01 17.69 -8.38
N LEU A 340 29.34 16.64 -9.11
CA LEU A 340 29.90 16.71 -10.50
C LEU A 340 28.80 16.79 -11.57
N ILE A 341 27.54 16.50 -11.25
CA ILE A 341 26.44 16.46 -12.20
C ILE A 341 25.96 17.89 -12.50
N LYS A 342 25.87 18.24 -13.77
CA LYS A 342 25.31 19.51 -14.23
C LYS A 342 23.77 19.38 -14.27
N GLY A 343 23.06 20.37 -13.75
CA GLY A 343 21.60 20.38 -13.72
C GLY A 343 21.03 21.77 -14.06
N LEU A 344 19.73 21.81 -14.26
CA LEU A 344 18.96 23.01 -14.56
C LEU A 344 17.82 23.13 -13.55
N ARG A 345 17.74 24.24 -12.81
CA ARG A 345 16.71 24.51 -11.82
C ARG A 345 15.78 25.60 -12.25
N TYR A 346 14.50 25.36 -12.09
CA TYR A 346 13.42 26.33 -12.24
C TYR A 346 12.78 26.65 -10.89
N SER A 347 12.51 27.93 -10.66
CA SER A 347 11.63 28.41 -9.58
C SER A 347 10.31 28.83 -10.22
N ILE A 348 9.24 28.16 -9.89
CA ILE A 348 7.92 28.36 -10.52
C ILE A 348 6.82 28.55 -9.49
N THR A 349 5.74 29.24 -9.87
CA THR A 349 4.47 29.26 -9.14
C THR A 349 3.37 28.68 -10.01
N GLY A 350 2.68 27.67 -9.49
CA GLY A 350 1.46 27.12 -10.05
C GLY A 350 0.21 27.68 -9.34
N ARG A 351 -0.85 27.98 -10.12
CA ARG A 351 -2.15 28.41 -9.57
C ARG A 351 -3.28 27.58 -10.12
N SER A 352 -4.06 26.96 -9.23
CA SER A 352 -5.25 26.18 -9.57
C SER A 352 -6.28 26.30 -8.44
N GLY A 353 -7.56 26.50 -8.77
CA GLY A 353 -8.65 26.53 -7.80
C GLY A 353 -8.50 27.57 -6.68
N GLY A 354 -7.89 28.73 -6.97
CA GLY A 354 -7.65 29.81 -5.99
C GLY A 354 -6.46 29.57 -5.05
N ARG A 355 -5.75 28.43 -5.18
CA ARG A 355 -4.55 28.12 -4.41
C ARG A 355 -3.29 28.37 -5.24
N SER A 356 -2.23 28.83 -4.59
CA SER A 356 -0.93 29.05 -5.21
C SER A 356 0.14 28.20 -4.51
N VAL A 357 0.92 27.47 -5.30
CA VAL A 357 2.01 26.60 -4.85
C VAL A 357 3.30 27.05 -5.51
N ASP A 358 4.33 27.29 -4.74
CA ASP A 358 5.68 27.52 -5.23
C ASP A 358 6.44 26.21 -5.32
N ALA A 359 7.15 26.02 -6.43
CA ALA A 359 7.96 24.84 -6.67
C ALA A 359 9.39 25.19 -7.05
N GLN A 360 10.33 24.36 -6.58
CA GLN A 360 11.71 24.29 -7.03
C GLN A 360 11.87 22.98 -7.78
N VAL A 361 12.07 23.03 -9.09
CA VAL A 361 12.25 21.83 -9.92
C VAL A 361 13.67 21.81 -10.46
N THR A 362 14.44 20.80 -10.12
CA THR A 362 15.81 20.63 -10.63
C THR A 362 15.86 19.39 -11.51
N PHE A 363 16.22 19.60 -12.78
CA PHE A 363 16.42 18.57 -13.78
C PHE A 363 17.93 18.27 -13.88
N PHE A 364 18.31 17.01 -14.00
CA PHE A 364 19.68 16.59 -14.14
C PHE A 364 19.78 15.20 -14.79
N PRO A 365 20.85 14.90 -15.58
CA PRO A 365 21.06 13.59 -16.14
C PRO A 365 21.67 12.68 -15.07
N PHE A 366 21.19 11.44 -14.98
CA PHE A 366 21.82 10.40 -14.19
C PHE A 366 21.52 9.04 -14.81
N ALA A 367 22.54 8.19 -14.98
CA ALA A 367 22.47 6.99 -15.79
C ALA A 367 21.88 7.31 -17.19
N ASP A 368 20.98 6.50 -17.69
CA ASP A 368 20.37 6.65 -19.02
C ASP A 368 19.02 7.42 -19.00
N SER A 369 18.83 8.28 -17.99
CA SER A 369 17.56 9.00 -17.78
C SER A 369 17.79 10.44 -17.35
N THR A 370 16.76 11.26 -17.51
CA THR A 370 16.69 12.59 -16.90
C THR A 370 15.85 12.53 -15.61
N TRP A 371 16.47 12.94 -14.55
CA TRP A 371 15.89 12.92 -13.19
C TRP A 371 15.41 14.30 -12.77
N ARG A 372 14.43 14.32 -11.89
CA ARG A 372 13.88 15.56 -11.34
C ARG A 372 13.81 15.49 -9.82
N ILE A 373 14.28 16.57 -9.15
CA ILE A 373 13.97 16.81 -7.74
C ILE A 373 12.98 17.97 -7.69
N ILE A 374 11.81 17.72 -7.11
CA ILE A 374 10.68 18.66 -7.07
C ILE A 374 10.39 19.00 -5.62
N GLY A 375 10.66 20.23 -5.20
CA GLY A 375 10.26 20.75 -3.89
C GLY A 375 9.01 21.61 -4.03
N LEU A 376 7.95 21.32 -3.27
CA LEU A 376 6.65 21.98 -3.32
C LEU A 376 6.28 22.58 -1.96
N SER A 377 5.78 23.81 -1.95
CA SER A 377 5.23 24.44 -0.76
C SER A 377 4.14 25.46 -1.11
N PRO A 378 3.17 25.76 -0.20
CA PRO A 378 2.23 26.83 -0.41
C PRO A 378 2.97 28.16 -0.57
N ARG A 379 2.54 29.01 -1.50
CA ARG A 379 3.11 30.35 -1.68
C ARG A 379 3.08 31.19 -0.38
N ALA A 380 2.05 31.00 0.45
CA ALA A 380 1.93 31.62 1.76
C ALA A 380 3.06 31.23 2.77
N ALA A 381 3.74 30.09 2.54
CA ALA A 381 4.88 29.70 3.33
C ALA A 381 6.15 30.50 2.98
N GLY A 382 6.13 31.26 1.87
CA GLY A 382 7.26 32.03 1.38
C GLY A 382 8.50 31.14 1.15
N LYS A 383 9.66 31.62 1.59
CA LYS A 383 10.94 30.93 1.41
C LYS A 383 11.25 29.90 2.52
N ARG A 384 10.32 29.60 3.42
CA ARG A 384 10.55 28.75 4.61
C ARG A 384 11.20 27.42 4.26
N TYR A 385 10.74 26.75 3.21
CA TYR A 385 11.16 25.38 2.84
C TYR A 385 12.24 25.33 1.74
N VAL A 386 12.59 26.47 1.16
CA VAL A 386 13.60 26.53 0.08
C VAL A 386 14.97 25.96 0.51
N PRO A 387 15.49 26.28 1.73
CA PRO A 387 16.75 25.68 2.17
C PRO A 387 16.72 24.15 2.20
N GLN A 388 15.63 23.55 2.67
CA GLN A 388 15.46 22.09 2.73
C GLN A 388 15.48 21.48 1.33
N PHE A 389 14.75 22.07 0.37
CA PHE A 389 14.76 21.62 -1.03
C PHE A 389 16.15 21.65 -1.63
N LEU A 390 16.89 22.75 -1.38
CA LEU A 390 18.25 22.91 -1.89
C LEU A 390 19.26 21.95 -1.24
N LEU A 391 19.14 21.70 0.06
CA LEU A 391 19.98 20.71 0.76
C LEU A 391 19.74 19.31 0.23
N THR A 392 18.48 18.91 0.06
CA THR A 392 18.12 17.63 -0.55
C THR A 392 18.69 17.53 -1.96
N THR A 393 18.48 18.54 -2.82
CA THR A 393 19.02 18.54 -4.18
C THR A 393 20.54 18.37 -4.21
N ARG A 394 21.28 19.05 -3.35
CA ARG A 394 22.75 19.00 -3.26
C ARG A 394 23.27 17.69 -2.71
N SER A 395 22.45 16.94 -2.00
CA SER A 395 22.84 15.66 -1.38
C SER A 395 22.82 14.48 -2.35
N PHE A 396 22.19 14.63 -3.53
CA PHE A 396 22.16 13.60 -4.55
C PHE A 396 23.56 13.30 -5.08
N ARG A 397 23.96 12.02 -5.06
CA ARG A 397 25.27 11.55 -5.52
C ARG A 397 25.25 10.03 -5.78
N PRO A 398 26.26 9.48 -6.47
CA PRO A 398 26.45 8.02 -6.55
C PRO A 398 26.54 7.40 -5.15
N LEU A 399 26.05 6.17 -5.01
CA LEU A 399 26.02 5.44 -3.75
C LEU A 399 27.43 5.15 -3.23
N ALA A 400 27.75 5.66 -2.05
CA ALA A 400 29.04 5.42 -1.42
C ALA A 400 29.19 3.94 -1.02
N ALA A 401 30.38 3.37 -1.25
CA ALA A 401 30.67 1.98 -0.90
C ALA A 401 30.42 1.66 0.59
N ALA A 402 30.73 2.61 1.47
CA ALA A 402 30.46 2.48 2.92
C ALA A 402 28.95 2.33 3.18
N HIS A 403 28.12 3.18 2.59
CA HIS A 403 26.66 3.12 2.76
C HIS A 403 26.06 1.85 2.12
N ARG A 404 26.61 1.38 1.00
CA ARG A 404 26.20 0.10 0.39
C ARG A 404 26.37 -1.07 1.37
N GLN A 405 27.44 -1.07 2.16
CA GLN A 405 27.70 -2.09 3.18
C GLN A 405 26.78 -1.98 4.41
N GLU A 406 26.12 -0.84 4.61
CA GLU A 406 25.16 -0.64 5.70
C GLU A 406 23.75 -1.15 5.36
N ILE A 407 23.45 -1.40 4.08
CA ILE A 407 22.15 -1.87 3.65
C ILE A 407 21.87 -3.23 4.28
N ARG A 408 20.68 -3.38 4.84
CA ARG A 408 20.17 -4.63 5.41
C ARG A 408 18.77 -4.89 4.90
N THR A 409 18.42 -6.16 4.88
CA THR A 409 17.06 -6.63 4.56
C THR A 409 16.50 -7.30 5.79
N ASP A 410 15.36 -6.81 6.25
CA ASP A 410 14.61 -7.44 7.31
C ASP A 410 13.73 -8.54 6.71
N ARG A 411 13.92 -9.81 7.16
CA ARG A 411 13.17 -10.98 6.67
C ARG A 411 12.42 -11.65 7.79
N LEU A 412 11.18 -12.01 7.49
CA LEU A 412 10.41 -12.94 8.32
C LEU A 412 11.09 -14.31 8.25
N ARG A 413 11.37 -14.90 9.40
CA ARG A 413 11.89 -16.26 9.48
C ARG A 413 11.03 -17.10 10.41
N ILE A 414 10.94 -18.37 10.08
CA ILE A 414 10.19 -19.34 10.86
C ILE A 414 11.16 -20.21 11.62
N VAL A 415 10.98 -20.26 12.94
CA VAL A 415 11.80 -21.05 13.86
C VAL A 415 10.91 -21.91 14.74
N LEU A 416 11.47 -23.01 15.26
CA LEU A 416 10.78 -23.84 16.23
C LEU A 416 11.13 -23.35 17.64
N ALA A 417 10.11 -23.16 18.47
CA ALA A 417 10.27 -22.95 19.90
C ALA A 417 10.80 -24.24 20.58
N ARG A 418 11.55 -24.09 21.66
CA ARG A 418 12.06 -25.19 22.46
C ARG A 418 11.23 -25.34 23.73
N SER A 419 11.16 -26.57 24.26
CA SER A 419 10.46 -26.83 25.51
C SER A 419 11.01 -25.99 26.66
N GLY A 420 10.13 -25.33 27.42
CA GLY A 420 10.48 -24.44 28.52
C GLY A 420 11.03 -23.08 28.11
N GLU A 421 11.04 -22.76 26.80
CA GLU A 421 11.44 -21.45 26.28
C GLU A 421 10.29 -20.44 26.38
N ASP A 422 10.60 -19.21 26.74
CA ASP A 422 9.72 -18.05 26.64
C ASP A 422 10.11 -17.19 25.45
N LEU A 423 9.32 -16.14 25.13
CA LEU A 423 9.56 -15.25 23.99
C LEU A 423 10.89 -14.50 24.06
N ARG A 424 11.36 -14.15 25.27
CA ARG A 424 12.65 -13.48 25.45
C ARG A 424 13.80 -14.42 25.13
N ARG A 425 13.79 -15.66 25.68
CA ARG A 425 14.81 -16.68 25.39
C ARG A 425 14.82 -17.08 23.94
N LEU A 426 13.63 -17.21 23.32
CA LEU A 426 13.49 -17.45 21.88
C LEU A 426 14.17 -16.33 21.10
N GLY A 427 13.89 -15.07 21.42
CA GLY A 427 14.50 -13.92 20.77
C GLY A 427 16.03 -13.90 20.90
N GLU A 428 16.56 -14.12 22.11
CA GLU A 428 18.00 -14.20 22.35
C GLU A 428 18.68 -15.33 21.55
N ARG A 429 18.05 -16.50 21.52
CA ARG A 429 18.58 -17.68 20.79
C ARG A 429 18.56 -17.49 19.28
N THR A 430 17.55 -16.84 18.76
CA THR A 430 17.33 -16.72 17.31
C THR A 430 17.83 -15.40 16.73
N ASN A 431 18.43 -14.54 17.53
CA ASN A 431 18.79 -13.16 17.14
C ASN A 431 17.60 -12.41 16.53
N ASN A 432 16.43 -12.53 17.15
CA ASN A 432 15.22 -11.88 16.68
C ASN A 432 15.26 -10.37 16.92
N GLU A 433 15.11 -9.59 15.87
CA GLU A 433 15.11 -8.11 15.94
C GLU A 433 13.82 -7.53 16.56
N TRP A 434 12.72 -8.32 16.59
CA TRP A 434 11.51 -7.87 17.29
C TRP A 434 11.66 -8.06 18.81
N ASP A 435 11.17 -7.07 19.56
CA ASP A 435 11.00 -7.25 21.00
C ASP A 435 9.97 -8.34 21.34
N PRO A 436 9.95 -8.85 22.57
CA PRO A 436 9.02 -9.92 22.96
C PRO A 436 7.54 -9.56 22.78
N GLY A 437 7.16 -8.28 22.95
CA GLY A 437 5.76 -7.85 22.79
C GLY A 437 5.32 -7.87 21.32
N VAL A 438 6.15 -7.39 20.40
CA VAL A 438 5.91 -7.49 18.95
C VAL A 438 5.92 -8.94 18.51
N THR A 439 6.85 -9.75 19.03
CA THR A 439 6.93 -11.19 18.73
C THR A 439 5.67 -11.91 19.18
N ALA A 440 5.17 -11.62 20.39
CA ALA A 440 3.90 -12.15 20.89
C ALA A 440 2.74 -11.81 19.95
N LEU A 441 2.60 -10.53 19.64
CA LEU A 441 1.52 -10.02 18.78
C LEU A 441 1.51 -10.71 17.41
N ILE A 442 2.66 -10.73 16.72
CA ILE A 442 2.78 -11.28 15.36
C ILE A 442 2.44 -12.77 15.34
N ASN A 443 2.80 -13.49 16.40
CA ASN A 443 2.52 -14.92 16.55
C ASN A 443 1.14 -15.24 17.16
N GLY A 444 0.41 -14.22 17.66
CA GLY A 444 -0.93 -14.39 18.24
C GLY A 444 -0.91 -14.88 19.70
N TYR A 445 0.16 -14.57 20.43
CA TYR A 445 0.33 -14.85 21.86
C TYR A 445 0.07 -13.60 22.73
N LEU A 446 -0.05 -13.81 24.04
CA LEU A 446 -0.29 -12.73 25.02
C LEU A 446 1.02 -12.14 25.60
N GLY A 447 2.14 -12.85 25.43
CA GLY A 447 3.47 -12.40 25.84
C GLY A 447 4.01 -13.00 27.15
N ASN A 448 3.23 -13.85 27.80
CA ASN A 448 3.60 -14.54 29.06
C ASN A 448 3.65 -16.06 28.93
N GLU A 449 3.67 -16.56 27.70
CA GLU A 449 3.68 -17.99 27.40
C GLU A 449 5.06 -18.59 27.63
N THR A 450 5.04 -19.86 28.04
CA THR A 450 6.18 -20.78 27.97
C THR A 450 5.80 -21.89 27.00
N PHE A 451 6.67 -22.19 26.05
CA PHE A 451 6.40 -23.14 24.97
C PHE A 451 6.65 -24.59 25.39
N ASP A 452 5.81 -25.47 24.85
CA ASP A 452 5.99 -26.93 25.04
C ASP A 452 7.12 -27.48 24.16
N GLY A 453 7.42 -26.80 23.07
CA GLY A 453 8.45 -27.13 22.08
C GLY A 453 7.85 -27.68 20.79
N GLY A 454 8.39 -27.22 19.67
CA GLY A 454 7.91 -27.55 18.32
C GLY A 454 6.91 -26.57 17.73
N GLU A 455 6.50 -25.54 18.47
CA GLU A 455 5.66 -24.48 17.93
C GLU A 455 6.42 -23.67 16.88
N TRP A 456 5.78 -23.46 15.74
CA TRP A 456 6.29 -22.64 14.66
C TRP A 456 6.12 -21.18 14.99
N MET A 457 7.23 -20.45 15.04
CA MET A 457 7.29 -19.06 15.49
C MET A 457 7.87 -18.16 14.40
N LYS A 458 7.21 -17.03 14.17
CA LYS A 458 7.72 -15.93 13.35
C LYS A 458 8.72 -15.12 14.15
N VAL A 459 9.88 -14.88 13.58
CA VAL A 459 10.93 -13.97 14.08
C VAL A 459 11.37 -13.06 12.95
N LEU A 460 12.02 -11.94 13.28
CA LEU A 460 12.61 -11.03 12.31
C LEU A 460 14.13 -11.19 12.32
N TRP A 461 14.69 -11.47 11.16
CA TRP A 461 16.15 -11.46 10.97
C TRP A 461 16.55 -10.28 10.10
N ARG A 462 17.66 -9.63 10.51
CA ARG A 462 18.29 -8.56 9.74
C ARG A 462 19.53 -9.10 9.05
N GLU A 463 19.44 -9.25 7.73
CA GLU A 463 20.44 -9.92 6.91
C GLU A 463 21.12 -8.94 5.95
N ALA A 464 22.32 -9.27 5.49
CA ALA A 464 22.89 -8.59 4.33
C ALA A 464 22.05 -8.96 3.10
N PRO A 465 21.79 -7.99 2.20
CA PRO A 465 21.04 -8.29 0.97
C PRO A 465 21.78 -9.30 0.10
N GLU A 466 21.05 -10.20 -0.51
CA GLU A 466 21.60 -11.13 -1.47
C GLU A 466 21.99 -10.40 -2.76
N GLY A 467 23.22 -10.55 -3.24
CA GLY A 467 23.66 -10.06 -4.56
C GLY A 467 23.99 -8.56 -4.66
N LEU A 468 24.21 -7.87 -3.54
CA LEU A 468 24.69 -6.47 -3.52
C LEU A 468 26.20 -6.34 -3.31
#